data_3a0e7226baad750a02196856dfd5d0c9
#
_entry.id   3a0e7226baad750a02196856dfd5d0c9
#
_cell.length_a   1.000
_cell.length_b   1.000
_cell.length_c   1.000
_cell.angle_alpha   90.00
_cell.angle_beta   90.00
_cell.angle_gamma   90.00
#
_symmetry.space_group_name_H-M   'P 1'
#
loop_
_entity.id
_entity.type
_entity.pdbx_description
1 polymer ?
#
loop_
_entity_poly.entity_id
_entity_poly.type
_entity_poly.pdbx_seq_one_letter_code
_entity_poly.pdbx_strand_id
1 'polypeptide(L)'
;MPARSASVRRARKQRPTHLTGFIVTWDVDSRDKSVCGRLHRFIFGYVLEKNGREYRYSGSVERPGVRYLGQSVLFVIPELLSELRQFLDANRIEHVTMSASLGATIYPSATSRTAA
;
A
#
# COMPACT_ATOMS: atom_id res chain seq x y z
N MET A 1 -4.31 -21.51 -32.15
CA MET A 1 -3.80 -21.46 -30.97
C MET A 1 -2.92 -20.34 -30.69
N PRO A 2 -1.88 -20.10 -31.40
CA PRO A 2 -1.03 -19.00 -31.06
C PRO A 2 -1.80 -17.71 -30.99
N ALA A 3 -2.81 -17.58 -31.83
CA ALA A 3 -3.58 -16.38 -31.85
C ALA A 3 -4.29 -16.15 -30.54
N ARG A 4 -4.72 -17.22 -29.96
CA ARG A 4 -5.38 -17.08 -28.71
C ARG A 4 -4.45 -16.64 -27.66
N SER A 5 -3.24 -17.10 -27.65
CA SER A 5 -2.30 -16.69 -26.63
C SER A 5 -2.03 -15.22 -26.76
N ALA A 6 -1.90 -14.75 -27.98
CA ALA A 6 -1.64 -13.35 -28.17
C ALA A 6 -2.80 -12.52 -27.65
N SER A 7 -3.99 -12.98 -27.84
CA SER A 7 -5.13 -12.24 -27.35
C SER A 7 -5.12 -12.16 -25.87
N VAL A 8 -4.77 -13.23 -25.23
CA VAL A 8 -4.72 -13.24 -23.79
C VAL A 8 -3.71 -12.24 -23.30
N ARG A 9 -2.57 -12.18 -23.94
CA ARG A 9 -1.59 -11.24 -23.52
C ARG A 9 -2.05 -9.83 -23.68
N ARG A 10 -2.73 -9.53 -24.75
CA ARG A 10 -3.22 -8.20 -24.94
C ARG A 10 -4.20 -7.85 -23.86
N ALA A 11 -5.05 -8.78 -23.52
CA ALA A 11 -6.02 -8.52 -22.47
C ALA A 11 -5.31 -8.21 -21.20
N ARG A 12 -4.25 -8.92 -20.89
CA ARG A 12 -3.53 -8.63 -19.68
C ARG A 12 -2.92 -7.26 -19.70
N LYS A 13 -2.41 -6.83 -20.83
CA LYS A 13 -1.84 -5.53 -20.89
C LYS A 13 -2.88 -4.47 -20.64
N GLN A 14 -4.08 -4.71 -21.08
CA GLN A 14 -5.08 -3.73 -20.89
C GLN A 14 -5.70 -3.75 -19.54
N ARG A 15 -5.60 -4.88 -18.90
CA ARG A 15 -6.24 -4.99 -17.69
C ARG A 15 -5.78 -4.20 -16.60
N PRO A 16 -4.60 -3.92 -16.38
CA PRO A 16 -4.17 -3.27 -15.18
C PRO A 16 -4.65 -1.86 -15.07
N THR A 17 -5.74 -1.55 -15.60
CA THR A 17 -6.26 -0.22 -15.40
C THR A 17 -7.01 -0.10 -14.09
N HIS A 18 -7.29 -1.22 -13.46
CA HIS A 18 -8.02 -1.19 -12.21
C HIS A 18 -7.40 -2.10 -11.17
N LEU A 19 -7.47 -1.66 -9.94
CA LEU A 19 -7.11 -2.50 -8.82
C LEU A 19 -8.31 -2.51 -7.91
N THR A 20 -8.77 -3.70 -7.56
CA THR A 20 -9.87 -3.86 -6.63
C THR A 20 -9.31 -4.25 -5.29
N GLY A 21 -9.79 -3.64 -4.24
CA GLY A 21 -9.29 -3.95 -2.92
C GLY A 21 -10.00 -3.12 -1.88
N PHE A 22 -9.25 -2.55 -0.96
CA PHE A 22 -9.83 -1.84 0.16
C PHE A 22 -9.04 -0.58 0.49
N ILE A 23 -9.77 0.43 0.91
CA ILE A 23 -9.15 1.62 1.46
C ILE A 23 -9.26 1.46 2.96
N VAL A 24 -8.14 1.60 3.65
CA VAL A 24 -8.10 1.49 5.09
C VAL A 24 -7.64 2.83 5.64
N THR A 25 -8.43 3.39 6.56
CA THR A 25 -8.06 4.63 7.21
C THR A 25 -7.93 4.35 8.69
N TRP A 26 -7.07 5.07 9.37
CA TRP A 26 -6.87 4.87 10.79
C TRP A 26 -6.67 6.17 11.50
N ASP A 27 -6.80 6.12 12.83
CA ASP A 27 -6.65 7.28 13.65
C ASP A 27 -5.73 6.89 14.80
N VAL A 28 -4.67 7.64 15.00
CA VAL A 28 -3.72 7.33 16.04
C VAL A 28 -3.43 8.59 16.84
N ASP A 29 -3.28 8.43 18.14
CA ASP A 29 -2.97 9.54 19.01
C ASP A 29 -1.53 9.96 18.75
N SER A 30 -1.33 11.14 18.21
CA SER A 30 -0.01 11.62 17.85
C SER A 30 0.89 11.80 19.07
N ARG A 31 0.32 11.80 20.27
CA ARG A 31 1.12 11.92 21.46
C ARG A 31 1.74 10.60 21.88
N ASP A 32 1.21 9.50 21.37
CA ASP A 32 1.75 8.19 21.66
C ASP A 32 2.89 7.92 20.70
N LYS A 33 4.08 8.35 21.06
CA LYS A 33 5.23 8.24 20.16
C LYS A 33 5.61 6.81 19.85
N SER A 34 5.37 5.91 20.77
CA SER A 34 5.71 4.52 20.56
C SER A 34 4.88 3.91 19.45
N VAL A 35 3.56 4.14 19.50
CA VAL A 35 2.68 3.61 18.49
C VAL A 35 2.94 4.29 17.16
N CYS A 36 3.12 5.60 17.17
CA CYS A 36 3.38 6.33 15.94
C CYS A 36 4.66 5.83 15.27
N GLY A 37 5.69 5.55 16.06
CA GLY A 37 6.93 5.05 15.51
C GLY A 37 6.79 3.68 14.89
N ARG A 38 6.07 2.78 15.58
CA ARG A 38 5.86 1.45 15.03
C ARG A 38 5.06 1.51 13.74
N LEU A 39 4.03 2.35 13.72
CA LEU A 39 3.20 2.49 12.55
C LEU A 39 4.01 3.04 11.39
N HIS A 40 4.82 4.05 11.64
CA HIS A 40 5.64 4.65 10.59
C HIS A 40 6.58 3.61 9.99
N ARG A 41 7.22 2.80 10.83
CA ARG A 41 8.11 1.78 10.32
C ARG A 41 7.38 0.71 9.53
N PHE A 42 6.20 0.33 10.00
CA PHE A 42 5.42 -0.68 9.31
C PHE A 42 5.01 -0.19 7.93
N ILE A 43 4.61 1.07 7.83
CA ILE A 43 4.15 1.61 6.56
C ILE A 43 5.30 1.95 5.61
N PHE A 44 6.32 2.62 6.10
CA PHE A 44 7.39 3.13 5.25
C PHE A 44 8.70 2.38 5.31
N GLY A 45 8.84 1.48 6.24
CA GLY A 45 10.10 0.76 6.37
C GLY A 45 11.11 1.57 7.17
N TYR A 46 12.28 1.02 7.35
CA TYR A 46 13.32 1.71 8.09
C TYR A 46 14.66 1.04 7.84
N VAL A 47 15.71 1.73 8.24
CA VAL A 47 17.07 1.24 8.11
C VAL A 47 17.66 1.15 9.51
N LEU A 48 18.30 0.04 9.80
CA LEU A 48 18.90 -0.17 11.09
C LEU A 48 20.39 -0.38 10.88
N GLU A 49 21.20 0.33 11.64
CA GLU A 49 22.64 0.17 11.54
C GLU A 49 23.12 -0.60 12.75
N LYS A 50 23.88 -1.67 12.53
CA LYS A 50 24.33 -2.49 13.60
C LYS A 50 25.69 -3.06 13.27
N ASN A 51 26.64 -2.86 14.15
CA ASN A 51 27.99 -3.36 13.94
C ASN A 51 28.58 -2.93 12.59
N GLY A 52 28.32 -1.70 12.21
CA GLY A 52 28.85 -1.19 10.97
C GLY A 52 28.15 -1.64 9.72
N ARG A 53 27.04 -2.38 9.87
CA ARG A 53 26.26 -2.83 8.74
C ARG A 53 24.90 -2.22 8.76
N GLU A 54 24.35 -1.98 7.57
CA GLU A 54 23.02 -1.47 7.43
C GLU A 54 22.06 -2.59 7.11
N TYR A 55 20.93 -2.63 7.77
CA TYR A 55 19.88 -3.59 7.49
C TYR A 55 18.64 -2.79 7.10
N ARG A 56 18.14 -3.06 5.90
CA ARG A 56 17.00 -2.33 5.40
C ARG A 56 15.74 -3.17 5.51
N TYR A 57 14.71 -2.61 6.08
CA TYR A 57 13.43 -3.29 6.22
C TYR A 57 12.39 -2.55 5.40
N SER A 58 11.77 -3.25 4.48
CA SER A 58 10.79 -2.64 3.59
C SER A 58 9.48 -2.37 4.28
N GLY A 59 8.84 -1.29 3.89
CA GLY A 59 7.54 -0.96 4.45
C GLY A 59 6.42 -1.47 3.56
N SER A 60 5.21 -1.38 4.07
CA SER A 60 4.04 -1.84 3.34
C SER A 60 3.88 -1.13 2.01
N VAL A 61 4.19 0.16 1.96
CA VAL A 61 4.00 0.92 0.72
C VAL A 61 4.91 0.45 -0.41
N GLU A 62 5.93 -0.33 -0.10
CA GLU A 62 6.82 -0.82 -1.14
C GLU A 62 6.29 -2.12 -1.75
N ARG A 63 5.26 -2.69 -1.21
CA ARG A 63 4.73 -3.95 -1.71
C ARG A 63 3.80 -3.73 -2.88
N PRO A 64 3.84 -4.61 -3.89
CA PRO A 64 2.90 -4.49 -5.00
C PRO A 64 1.48 -4.64 -4.44
N GLY A 65 0.59 -3.81 -4.88
CA GLY A 65 -0.80 -3.89 -4.40
C GLY A 65 -1.11 -2.97 -3.25
N VAL A 66 -0.13 -2.20 -2.79
CA VAL A 66 -0.36 -1.20 -1.76
C VAL A 66 -0.12 0.16 -2.37
N ARG A 67 -1.02 1.09 -2.12
CA ARG A 67 -0.87 2.46 -2.60
C ARG A 67 -1.06 3.41 -1.44
N TYR A 68 -0.12 4.31 -1.29
CA TYR A 68 -0.22 5.32 -0.24
C TYR A 68 -1.11 6.44 -0.77
N LEU A 69 -2.23 6.66 -0.14
CA LEU A 69 -3.18 7.64 -0.62
C LEU A 69 -3.11 8.96 0.14
N GLY A 70 -2.50 8.94 1.29
CA GLY A 70 -2.42 10.15 2.08
C GLY A 70 -2.15 9.81 3.51
N GLN A 71 -2.09 10.81 4.35
CA GLN A 71 -1.83 10.58 5.74
C GLN A 71 -2.92 9.69 6.33
N SER A 72 -2.53 8.59 6.92
CA SER A 72 -3.45 7.66 7.56
C SER A 72 -4.44 6.99 6.59
N VAL A 73 -4.08 6.86 5.33
CA VAL A 73 -4.94 6.24 4.34
C VAL A 73 -4.12 5.38 3.40
N LEU A 74 -4.44 4.12 3.28
CA LEU A 74 -3.79 3.22 2.35
C LEU A 74 -4.83 2.47 1.53
N PHE A 75 -4.48 2.15 0.29
CA PHE A 75 -5.23 1.19 -0.48
C PHE A 75 -4.44 -0.09 -0.46
N VAL A 76 -5.09 -1.22 -0.25
CA VAL A 76 -4.43 -2.52 -0.29
C VAL A 76 -5.30 -3.50 -1.07
N ILE A 77 -4.66 -4.40 -1.80
CA ILE A 77 -5.40 -5.45 -2.48
C ILE A 77 -5.86 -6.45 -1.42
N PRO A 78 -6.87 -7.26 -1.72
CA PRO A 78 -7.46 -8.14 -0.70
C PRO A 78 -6.45 -9.05 -0.02
N GLU A 79 -5.47 -9.51 -0.75
CA GLU A 79 -4.49 -10.45 -0.21
C GLU A 79 -3.64 -9.85 0.91
N LEU A 80 -3.52 -8.54 0.95
CA LEU A 80 -2.69 -7.89 1.96
C LEU A 80 -3.49 -7.23 3.07
N LEU A 81 -4.80 -7.27 2.98
CA LEU A 81 -5.64 -6.61 3.97
C LEU A 81 -5.49 -7.21 5.36
N SER A 82 -5.44 -8.51 5.43
CA SER A 82 -5.37 -9.18 6.72
C SER A 82 -4.12 -8.79 7.50
N GLU A 83 -3.01 -8.72 6.82
CA GLU A 83 -1.76 -8.37 7.46
C GLU A 83 -1.81 -6.95 8.02
N LEU A 84 -2.37 -6.02 7.27
CA LEU A 84 -2.48 -4.65 7.72
C LEU A 84 -3.42 -4.57 8.92
N ARG A 85 -4.56 -5.23 8.84
CA ARG A 85 -5.50 -5.19 9.94
C ARG A 85 -4.95 -5.82 11.21
N GLN A 86 -4.19 -6.91 11.07
CA GLN A 86 -3.56 -7.52 12.22
C GLN A 86 -2.61 -6.58 12.91
N PHE A 87 -1.86 -5.81 12.14
CA PHE A 87 -0.94 -4.86 12.73
C PHE A 87 -1.70 -3.76 13.46
N LEU A 88 -2.75 -3.24 12.83
CA LEU A 88 -3.52 -2.16 13.46
C LEU A 88 -4.22 -2.64 14.72
N ASP A 89 -4.77 -3.84 14.68
CA ASP A 89 -5.45 -4.39 15.85
C ASP A 89 -4.46 -4.68 16.97
N ALA A 90 -3.30 -5.21 16.64
CA ALA A 90 -2.32 -5.53 17.67
C ALA A 90 -1.80 -4.29 18.37
N ASN A 91 -1.81 -3.17 17.71
CA ASN A 91 -1.39 -1.92 18.29
C ASN A 91 -2.56 -1.07 18.76
N ARG A 92 -3.76 -1.64 18.75
CA ARG A 92 -4.98 -0.97 19.24
C ARG A 92 -5.23 0.34 18.54
N ILE A 93 -5.03 0.35 17.24
CA ILE A 93 -5.26 1.52 16.41
C ILE A 93 -6.63 1.36 15.77
N GLU A 94 -7.49 2.34 16.00
CA GLU A 94 -8.82 2.31 15.41
C GLU A 94 -8.71 2.51 13.92
N HIS A 95 -9.47 1.78 13.16
CA HIS A 95 -9.39 1.87 11.72
C HIS A 95 -10.73 1.49 11.08
N VAL A 96 -10.90 1.92 9.84
CA VAL A 96 -12.09 1.64 9.06
C VAL A 96 -11.64 1.09 7.72
N THR A 97 -12.32 0.07 7.24
CA THR A 97 -12.02 -0.56 5.98
C THR A 97 -13.21 -0.42 5.04
N MET A 98 -12.97 -0.01 3.80
CA MET A 98 -14.02 0.12 2.82
C MET A 98 -13.56 -0.52 1.54
N SER A 99 -14.46 -1.19 0.82
CA SER A 99 -14.07 -1.76 -0.46
C SER A 99 -13.89 -0.62 -1.46
N ALA A 100 -12.99 -0.79 -2.38
CA ALA A 100 -12.67 0.27 -3.31
C ALA A 100 -12.05 -0.28 -4.58
N SER A 101 -12.06 0.53 -5.60
CA SER A 101 -11.44 0.18 -6.85
C SER A 101 -10.67 1.40 -7.33
N LEU A 102 -9.39 1.22 -7.61
CA LEU A 102 -8.58 2.30 -8.10
C LEU A 102 -8.45 2.17 -9.62
N GLY A 103 -8.68 3.24 -10.31
CA GLY A 103 -8.59 3.22 -11.75
C GLY A 103 -7.19 3.50 -12.23
N ALA A 104 -7.06 3.39 -13.53
CA ALA A 104 -5.79 3.62 -14.15
C ALA A 104 -5.24 4.98 -13.94
N THR A 105 -6.10 5.85 -13.65
CA THR A 105 -5.65 7.19 -13.52
C THR A 105 -4.66 7.41 -12.48
N ILE A 106 -4.48 6.47 -11.69
CA ILE A 106 -3.53 6.66 -10.72
C ILE A 106 -2.21 6.72 -11.24
N TYR A 107 -2.06 6.44 -12.43
CA TYR A 107 -0.83 6.47 -12.88
C TYR A 107 -0.36 7.63 -13.08
N PRO A 108 -0.23 7.86 -13.31
CA PRO A 108 0.35 8.74 -13.54
C PRO A 108 0.53 9.50 -12.73
N SER A 109 0.67 9.12 -12.17
CA SER A 109 0.85 9.79 -11.34
C SER A 109 1.52 10.61 -11.84
N ALA A 110 1.73 10.29 -12.52
CA ALA A 110 2.41 10.95 -13.11
C ALA A 110 1.90 12.07 -13.34
N THR A 111 1.30 12.01 -13.53
CA THR A 111 0.85 13.00 -13.87
C THR A 111 0.75 13.85 -13.06
N SER A 112 0.69 13.54 -12.39
CA SER A 112 0.42 14.35 -11.69
C SER A 112 1.21 15.23 -11.56
N ARG A 113 1.91 14.99 -11.72
CA ARG A 113 2.65 15.74 -11.62
C ARG A 113 2.54 16.65 -12.25
N THR A 114 2.30 16.44 -12.78
CA THR A 114 2.25 17.20 -13.45
C THR A 114 1.68 18.04 -13.19
N ALA A 115 1.28 17.74 -12.88
CA ALA A 115 0.63 18.52 -12.72
C ALA A 115 1.02 19.43 -12.29
N ALA A 116 1.54 19.32 -12.18
CA ALA A 116 1.80 20.16 -11.92
C ALA A 116 1.87 20.85 -12.15
#